data_01635bbf00ad1febca88e84198f38b2a
#
_entry.id   01635bbf00ad1febca88e84198f38b2a
#
_cell.length_a   1.000
_cell.length_b   1.000
_cell.length_c   1.000
_cell.angle_alpha   90.00
_cell.angle_beta   90.00
_cell.angle_gamma   90.00
#
_symmetry.space_group_name_H-M   'P 1'
#
loop_
_entity.id
_entity.type
_entity.pdbx_description
1 polymer ?
#
loop_
_entity_poly.entity_id
_entity_poly.type
_entity_poly.pdbx_seq_one_letter_code
_entity_poly.pdbx_strand_id
1 'polypeptide(L)'
;YCYLMQSTPYAISGSQILGGLTFSFPFEHAALALAVFGFTGISYGEIMAYTYWCIEKGYAKHNGDQQEVKAWIKVMQTDVWATVFFVTIGTLPFFLLGAAVLNPLGLYPPPDGDIIQSLLNMFTTILGTWAKWFFIPLAFFVLFSTLLSGTAAFTRTISDYLISIGLVAEKANTRRDLIKIIAFVIPLFSSVAYFLLPNPITLLLIAGIWAALGLPIINIGALYLTSKLSRELQPKPITKIILWITLILQVSMASVILYSQITGFS
;
A
#
# COMPACT_ATOMS: atom_id res chain seq x y z
N TYR A 1 10.76 -20.49 3.78
CA TYR A 1 11.04 -20.34 2.34
C TYR A 1 12.43 -19.72 2.11
N CYS A 2 12.74 -18.55 2.69
CA CYS A 2 14.07 -17.92 2.58
C CYS A 2 15.21 -18.84 3.08
N TYR A 3 14.96 -19.66 4.10
CA TYR A 3 15.91 -20.66 4.56
C TYR A 3 16.18 -21.74 3.50
N LEU A 4 15.15 -22.23 2.83
CA LEU A 4 15.30 -23.20 1.74
C LEU A 4 16.03 -22.63 0.55
N MET A 5 15.86 -21.34 0.28
CA MET A 5 16.56 -20.63 -0.80
C MET A 5 18.07 -20.61 -0.60
N GLN A 6 18.57 -20.56 0.65
CA GLN A 6 20.00 -20.55 0.97
C GLN A 6 20.72 -21.87 0.58
N SER A 7 19.98 -22.95 0.43
CA SER A 7 20.51 -24.24 -0.05
C SER A 7 20.45 -24.41 -1.58
N THR A 8 20.05 -23.40 -2.31
CA THR A 8 19.92 -23.39 -3.78
C THR A 8 20.95 -22.46 -4.42
N PRO A 9 21.15 -22.53 -5.76
CA PRO A 9 21.98 -21.58 -6.50
C PRO A 9 21.54 -20.12 -6.38
N TYR A 10 20.36 -19.86 -5.84
CA TYR A 10 19.76 -18.54 -5.65
C TYR A 10 19.97 -17.96 -4.25
N ALA A 11 20.95 -18.48 -3.50
CA ALA A 11 21.31 -17.99 -2.18
C ALA A 11 21.76 -16.53 -2.24
N ILE A 12 21.17 -15.69 -1.36
CA ILE A 12 21.53 -14.27 -1.25
C ILE A 12 22.71 -14.15 -0.28
N SER A 13 23.80 -13.54 -0.73
CA SER A 13 24.95 -13.23 0.13
C SER A 13 24.72 -11.95 0.95
N GLY A 14 25.36 -11.88 2.12
CA GLY A 14 25.34 -10.66 2.95
C GLY A 14 25.89 -9.43 2.22
N SER A 15 26.87 -9.60 1.33
CA SER A 15 27.43 -8.53 0.51
C SER A 15 26.41 -7.97 -0.50
N GLN A 16 25.56 -8.80 -1.06
CA GLN A 16 24.49 -8.36 -1.97
C GLN A 16 23.43 -7.54 -1.22
N ILE A 17 23.07 -7.94 0.01
CA ILE A 17 22.16 -7.17 0.86
C ILE A 17 22.79 -5.81 1.20
N LEU A 18 24.04 -5.78 1.61
CA LEU A 18 24.75 -4.53 1.90
C LEU A 18 24.89 -3.64 0.67
N GLY A 19 25.16 -4.24 -0.50
CA GLY A 19 25.19 -3.51 -1.78
C GLY A 19 23.85 -2.86 -2.10
N GLY A 20 22.72 -3.54 -1.82
CA GLY A 20 21.39 -2.97 -1.97
C GLY A 20 21.08 -1.78 -1.04
N LEU A 21 21.79 -1.67 0.09
CA LEU A 21 21.65 -0.55 1.04
C LEU A 21 22.46 0.71 0.64
N THR A 22 23.20 0.67 -0.47
CA THR A 22 23.97 1.84 -0.94
C THR A 22 23.10 2.92 -1.59
N PHE A 23 21.78 2.69 -1.69
CA PHE A 23 20.81 3.63 -2.28
C PHE A 23 21.19 4.11 -3.69
N SER A 24 21.87 3.27 -4.46
CA SER A 24 22.11 3.55 -5.88
C SER A 24 20.76 3.51 -6.61
N PHE A 25 20.34 4.66 -7.11
CA PHE A 25 19.04 4.80 -7.76
C PHE A 25 19.22 4.89 -9.28
N PRO A 26 18.78 3.88 -10.06
CA PRO A 26 18.81 3.96 -11.51
C PRO A 26 17.67 4.87 -11.99
N PHE A 27 17.99 6.08 -12.42
CA PHE A 27 17.00 7.05 -12.89
C PHE A 27 16.17 6.54 -14.08
N GLU A 28 16.72 5.62 -14.88
CA GLU A 28 16.02 4.95 -15.98
C GLU A 28 14.77 4.18 -15.54
N HIS A 29 14.70 3.77 -14.27
CA HIS A 29 13.58 3.03 -13.70
C HIS A 29 12.82 3.82 -12.63
N ALA A 30 12.89 5.17 -12.69
CA ALA A 30 12.28 6.03 -11.69
C ALA A 30 10.78 5.78 -11.52
N ALA A 31 10.01 5.61 -12.60
CA ALA A 31 8.58 5.35 -12.55
C ALA A 31 8.26 4.01 -11.86
N LEU A 32 9.04 2.96 -12.16
CA LEU A 32 8.90 1.65 -11.52
C LEU A 32 9.24 1.72 -10.03
N ALA A 33 10.38 2.33 -9.69
CA ALA A 33 10.80 2.48 -8.30
C ALA A 33 9.77 3.23 -7.46
N LEU A 34 9.10 4.22 -8.07
CA LEU A 34 8.05 4.94 -7.38
C LEU A 34 6.75 4.16 -7.23
N ALA A 35 6.34 3.46 -8.26
CA ALA A 35 5.19 2.58 -8.14
C ALA A 35 5.41 1.57 -7.01
N VAL A 36 6.62 1.00 -6.92
CA VAL A 36 7.02 0.14 -5.80
C VAL A 36 6.96 0.88 -4.48
N PHE A 37 7.49 2.10 -4.40
CA PHE A 37 7.42 2.94 -3.19
C PHE A 37 5.97 3.20 -2.76
N GLY A 38 5.06 3.48 -3.71
CA GLY A 38 3.64 3.73 -3.43
C GLY A 38 2.89 2.51 -2.88
N PHE A 39 3.32 1.30 -3.25
CA PHE A 39 2.71 0.05 -2.79
C PHE A 39 3.47 -0.65 -1.66
N THR A 40 4.73 -0.30 -1.42
CA THR A 40 5.50 -0.92 -0.36
C THR A 40 5.10 -0.37 0.99
N GLY A 41 4.60 -1.23 1.86
CA GLY A 41 4.12 -0.84 3.18
C GLY A 41 2.63 -0.47 3.17
N ILE A 42 2.30 0.70 3.69
CA ILE A 42 0.91 1.17 3.83
C ILE A 42 0.69 2.35 2.89
N SER A 43 -0.21 2.19 1.93
CA SER A 43 -0.57 3.25 0.98
C SER A 43 -1.44 4.35 1.63
N TYR A 44 -1.56 5.48 0.96
CA TYR A 44 -2.41 6.58 1.44
C TYR A 44 -3.87 6.15 1.63
N GLY A 45 -4.38 5.29 0.75
CA GLY A 45 -5.76 4.79 0.82
C GLY A 45 -6.01 3.94 2.06
N GLU A 46 -5.05 3.13 2.47
CA GLU A 46 -5.12 2.31 3.67
C GLU A 46 -5.03 3.15 4.94
N ILE A 47 -4.21 4.21 4.94
CA ILE A 47 -4.15 5.17 6.06
C ILE A 47 -5.52 5.84 6.24
N MET A 48 -6.16 6.27 5.16
CA MET A 48 -7.51 6.83 5.20
C MET A 48 -8.53 5.77 5.67
N ALA A 49 -8.48 4.56 5.12
CA ALA A 49 -9.35 3.46 5.51
C ALA A 49 -9.27 3.13 7.00
N TYR A 50 -8.07 3.16 7.57
CA TYR A 50 -7.85 2.89 8.98
C TYR A 50 -8.64 3.83 9.89
N THR A 51 -8.77 5.09 9.54
CA THR A 51 -9.57 6.05 10.32
C THR A 51 -11.05 5.64 10.36
N TYR A 52 -11.61 5.16 9.26
CA TYR A 52 -12.98 4.65 9.20
C TYR A 52 -13.17 3.39 10.03
N TRP A 53 -12.20 2.45 9.99
CA TRP A 53 -12.24 1.27 10.83
C TRP A 53 -12.17 1.61 12.32
N CYS A 54 -11.39 2.61 12.72
CA CYS A 54 -11.36 3.09 14.10
C CYS A 54 -12.72 3.67 14.53
N ILE A 55 -13.37 4.45 13.66
CA ILE A 55 -14.71 5.00 13.94
C ILE A 55 -15.73 3.86 14.08
N GLU A 56 -15.74 2.89 13.21
CA GLU A 56 -16.70 1.77 13.24
C GLU A 56 -16.47 0.81 14.41
N LYS A 57 -15.21 0.58 14.80
CA LYS A 57 -14.86 -0.15 16.03
C LYS A 57 -15.24 0.60 17.32
N GLY A 58 -15.64 1.87 17.21
CA GLY A 58 -16.06 2.68 18.33
C GLY A 58 -14.94 3.37 19.09
N TYR A 59 -13.72 3.41 18.56
CA TYR A 59 -12.58 4.07 19.20
C TYR A 59 -12.78 5.58 19.41
N ALA A 60 -13.68 6.21 18.63
CA ALA A 60 -14.05 7.60 18.76
C ALA A 60 -15.30 7.82 19.67
N LYS A 61 -15.93 6.76 20.17
CA LYS A 61 -17.09 6.82 21.05
C LYS A 61 -16.64 6.94 22.51
N HIS A 62 -16.28 8.13 22.92
CA HIS A 62 -15.96 8.43 24.32
C HIS A 62 -16.68 9.71 24.75
N ASN A 63 -17.07 9.80 26.00
CA ASN A 63 -17.79 10.94 26.58
C ASN A 63 -16.85 12.08 27.03
N GLY A 64 -15.71 12.25 26.35
CA GLY A 64 -14.71 13.27 26.69
C GLY A 64 -13.76 12.88 27.82
N ASP A 65 -13.82 11.64 28.32
CA ASP A 65 -12.85 11.16 29.31
C ASP A 65 -11.48 10.98 28.67
N GLN A 66 -10.52 11.78 29.14
CA GLN A 66 -9.14 11.76 28.63
C GLN A 66 -8.42 10.43 28.91
N GLN A 67 -8.77 9.72 29.97
CA GLN A 67 -8.17 8.41 30.26
C GLN A 67 -8.60 7.38 29.21
N GLU A 68 -9.87 7.39 28.84
CA GLU A 68 -10.41 6.54 27.79
C GLU A 68 -9.77 6.86 26.44
N VAL A 69 -9.62 8.13 26.07
CA VAL A 69 -8.94 8.55 24.83
C VAL A 69 -7.49 8.04 24.79
N LYS A 70 -6.74 8.18 25.89
CA LYS A 70 -5.36 7.67 25.97
C LYS A 70 -5.30 6.14 25.85
N ALA A 71 -6.27 5.43 26.42
CA ALA A 71 -6.36 3.97 26.28
C ALA A 71 -6.58 3.56 24.82
N TRP A 72 -7.52 4.21 24.12
CA TRP A 72 -7.75 3.93 22.69
C TRP A 72 -6.55 4.29 21.80
N ILE A 73 -5.86 5.40 22.08
CA ILE A 73 -4.62 5.73 21.37
C ILE A 73 -3.58 4.62 21.54
N LYS A 74 -3.46 4.02 22.72
CA LYS A 74 -2.54 2.89 22.96
C LYS A 74 -2.94 1.65 22.16
N VAL A 75 -4.24 1.35 22.07
CA VAL A 75 -4.75 0.26 21.23
C VAL A 75 -4.42 0.52 19.76
N MET A 76 -4.67 1.72 19.25
CA MET A 76 -4.32 2.11 17.88
C MET A 76 -2.82 1.98 17.60
N GLN A 77 -1.97 2.39 18.54
CA GLN A 77 -0.51 2.21 18.39
C GLN A 77 -0.12 0.73 18.32
N THR A 78 -0.76 -0.12 19.11
CA THR A 78 -0.52 -1.58 19.05
C THR A 78 -0.96 -2.16 17.71
N ASP A 79 -2.14 -1.77 17.21
CA ASP A 79 -2.64 -2.16 15.88
C ASP A 79 -1.65 -1.76 14.78
N VAL A 80 -1.13 -0.53 14.83
CA VAL A 80 -0.15 -0.03 13.84
C VAL A 80 1.15 -0.83 13.88
N TRP A 81 1.71 -1.08 15.06
CA TRP A 81 2.94 -1.88 15.18
C TRP A 81 2.75 -3.32 14.72
N ALA A 82 1.62 -3.93 15.07
CA ALA A 82 1.26 -5.26 14.56
C ALA A 82 1.17 -5.25 13.03
N THR A 83 0.51 -4.26 12.44
CA THR A 83 0.41 -4.10 10.99
C THR A 83 1.78 -3.95 10.33
N VAL A 84 2.65 -3.08 10.85
CA VAL A 84 4.03 -2.90 10.34
C VAL A 84 4.79 -4.22 10.37
N PHE A 85 4.69 -4.96 11.48
CA PHE A 85 5.35 -6.26 11.63
C PHE A 85 4.87 -7.26 10.57
N PHE A 86 3.56 -7.46 10.42
CA PHE A 86 3.00 -8.43 9.46
C PHE A 86 3.26 -8.02 8.01
N VAL A 87 3.12 -6.74 7.69
CA VAL A 87 3.41 -6.23 6.33
C VAL A 87 4.88 -6.44 5.99
N THR A 88 5.81 -6.13 6.90
CA THR A 88 7.25 -6.31 6.65
C THR A 88 7.60 -7.78 6.46
N ILE A 89 7.12 -8.67 7.34
CA ILE A 89 7.36 -10.12 7.23
C ILE A 89 6.71 -10.69 5.95
N GLY A 90 5.55 -10.18 5.55
CA GLY A 90 4.90 -10.62 4.33
C GLY A 90 5.61 -10.14 3.07
N THR A 91 6.00 -8.86 3.01
CA THR A 91 6.54 -8.23 1.80
C THR A 91 8.01 -8.59 1.54
N LEU A 92 8.85 -8.58 2.58
CA LEU A 92 10.29 -8.78 2.44
C LEU A 92 10.67 -10.11 1.77
N PRO A 93 10.08 -11.27 2.12
CA PRO A 93 10.38 -12.53 1.44
C PRO A 93 10.05 -12.51 -0.06
N PHE A 94 8.92 -11.90 -0.45
CA PHE A 94 8.56 -11.80 -1.87
C PHE A 94 9.54 -10.90 -2.63
N PHE A 95 9.95 -9.79 -2.04
CA PHE A 95 10.96 -8.90 -2.62
C PHE A 95 12.29 -9.63 -2.81
N LEU A 96 12.77 -10.32 -1.78
CA LEU A 96 14.02 -11.08 -1.84
C LEU A 96 13.97 -12.20 -2.88
N LEU A 97 12.83 -12.86 -3.03
CA LEU A 97 12.62 -13.88 -4.05
C LEU A 97 12.63 -13.31 -5.46
N GLY A 98 11.96 -12.20 -5.69
CA GLY A 98 12.00 -11.51 -6.97
C GLY A 98 13.42 -11.11 -7.35
N ALA A 99 14.17 -10.54 -6.41
CA ALA A 99 15.55 -10.13 -6.64
C ALA A 99 16.50 -11.30 -6.86
N ALA A 100 16.31 -12.42 -6.14
CA ALA A 100 17.23 -13.56 -6.20
C ALA A 100 16.93 -14.56 -7.32
N VAL A 101 15.67 -14.68 -7.73
CA VAL A 101 15.24 -15.69 -8.70
C VAL A 101 14.90 -15.07 -10.06
N LEU A 102 13.98 -14.09 -10.07
CA LEU A 102 13.50 -13.53 -11.33
C LEU A 102 14.57 -12.67 -12.01
N ASN A 103 15.28 -11.85 -11.25
CA ASN A 103 16.28 -10.95 -11.81
C ASN A 103 17.45 -11.69 -12.48
N PRO A 104 18.14 -12.67 -11.84
CA PRO A 104 19.23 -13.39 -12.48
C PRO A 104 18.80 -14.26 -13.68
N LEU A 105 17.55 -14.73 -13.68
CA LEU A 105 17.00 -15.53 -14.77
C LEU A 105 16.47 -14.67 -15.93
N GLY A 106 16.45 -13.34 -15.79
CA GLY A 106 15.84 -12.46 -16.78
C GLY A 106 14.33 -12.69 -16.98
N LEU A 107 13.67 -13.30 -16.00
CA LEU A 107 12.25 -13.63 -16.03
C LEU A 107 11.42 -12.41 -15.59
N TYR A 108 11.63 -11.30 -16.27
CA TYR A 108 10.75 -10.15 -16.08
C TYR A 108 9.42 -10.43 -16.76
N PRO A 109 8.28 -10.17 -16.11
CA PRO A 109 7.01 -10.25 -16.80
C PRO A 109 7.04 -9.25 -17.96
N PRO A 110 6.91 -9.71 -19.21
CA PRO A 110 6.81 -8.79 -20.35
C PRO A 110 5.60 -7.89 -20.14
N PRO A 111 5.54 -6.70 -20.76
CA PRO A 111 4.41 -5.78 -20.61
C PRO A 111 3.04 -6.44 -20.80
N ASP A 112 2.98 -7.44 -21.70
CA ASP A 112 1.76 -8.23 -21.99
C ASP A 112 1.77 -9.60 -21.27
N GLY A 113 2.67 -9.79 -20.31
CA GLY A 113 2.90 -11.09 -19.67
C GLY A 113 1.94 -11.37 -18.51
N ASP A 114 1.72 -12.67 -18.28
CA ASP A 114 0.96 -13.17 -17.14
C ASP A 114 1.79 -13.04 -15.86
N ILE A 115 1.43 -12.06 -15.02
CA ILE A 115 2.06 -11.84 -13.71
C ILE A 115 1.90 -13.08 -12.81
N ILE A 116 0.74 -13.74 -12.87
CA ILE A 116 0.45 -14.90 -12.03
C ILE A 116 1.41 -16.03 -12.42
N GLN A 117 1.64 -16.24 -13.72
CA GLN A 117 2.58 -17.24 -14.20
C GLN A 117 4.03 -16.90 -13.80
N SER A 118 4.42 -15.63 -13.87
CA SER A 118 5.76 -15.17 -13.46
C SER A 118 5.99 -15.41 -11.97
N LEU A 119 5.02 -15.08 -11.13
CA LEU A 119 5.07 -15.36 -9.71
C LEU A 119 5.05 -16.87 -9.42
N LEU A 120 4.23 -17.63 -10.14
CA LEU A 120 4.19 -19.08 -10.02
C LEU A 120 5.56 -19.70 -10.33
N ASN A 121 6.22 -19.26 -11.40
CA ASN A 121 7.56 -19.71 -11.77
C ASN A 121 8.58 -19.44 -10.65
N MET A 122 8.50 -18.29 -9.98
CA MET A 122 9.35 -17.96 -8.83
C MET A 122 9.24 -19.00 -7.71
N PHE A 123 8.02 -19.48 -7.42
CA PHE A 123 7.79 -20.50 -6.40
C PHE A 123 8.19 -21.90 -6.87
N THR A 124 7.80 -22.26 -8.10
CA THR A 124 8.08 -23.60 -8.63
C THR A 124 9.55 -23.86 -8.90
N THR A 125 10.32 -22.83 -9.21
CA THR A 125 11.78 -22.94 -9.41
C THR A 125 12.49 -23.42 -8.14
N ILE A 126 12.02 -23.01 -6.95
CA ILE A 126 12.66 -23.37 -5.68
C ILE A 126 11.99 -24.58 -5.03
N LEU A 127 10.66 -24.62 -5.01
CA LEU A 127 9.90 -25.66 -4.30
C LEU A 127 9.50 -26.84 -5.18
N GLY A 128 9.64 -26.73 -6.50
CA GLY A 128 9.18 -27.72 -7.45
C GLY A 128 7.71 -27.50 -7.85
N THR A 129 7.26 -28.31 -8.81
CA THR A 129 5.95 -28.16 -9.47
C THR A 129 4.73 -28.32 -8.55
N TRP A 130 4.88 -28.97 -7.40
CA TRP A 130 3.79 -29.12 -6.42
C TRP A 130 3.38 -27.80 -5.78
N ALA A 131 4.27 -26.79 -5.76
CA ALA A 131 4.01 -25.46 -5.18
C ALA A 131 2.82 -24.75 -5.85
N LYS A 132 2.51 -25.04 -7.10
CA LYS A 132 1.37 -24.47 -7.83
C LYS A 132 0.02 -24.72 -7.13
N TRP A 133 -0.14 -25.90 -6.52
CA TRP A 133 -1.37 -26.27 -5.84
C TRP A 133 -1.67 -25.45 -4.59
N PHE A 134 -0.65 -24.88 -3.97
CA PHE A 134 -0.77 -23.95 -2.85
C PHE A 134 -0.78 -22.50 -3.31
N PHE A 135 0.03 -22.16 -4.31
CA PHE A 135 0.15 -20.78 -4.78
C PHE A 135 -1.15 -20.27 -5.41
N ILE A 136 -1.81 -21.05 -6.26
CA ILE A 136 -3.02 -20.60 -6.96
C ILE A 136 -4.17 -20.27 -5.99
N PRO A 137 -4.54 -21.15 -5.02
CA PRO A 137 -5.52 -20.77 -4.00
C PRO A 137 -5.09 -19.58 -3.15
N LEU A 138 -3.81 -19.53 -2.75
CA LEU A 138 -3.28 -18.41 -1.98
C LEU A 138 -3.43 -17.08 -2.73
N ALA A 139 -3.01 -17.03 -3.99
CA ALA A 139 -3.14 -15.85 -4.84
C ALA A 139 -4.62 -15.41 -4.98
N PHE A 140 -5.53 -16.37 -5.19
CA PHE A 140 -6.95 -16.09 -5.24
C PHE A 140 -7.46 -15.45 -3.94
N PHE A 141 -7.17 -16.05 -2.78
CA PHE A 141 -7.64 -15.52 -1.50
C PHE A 141 -7.02 -14.16 -1.16
N VAL A 142 -5.76 -13.93 -1.48
CA VAL A 142 -5.10 -12.64 -1.27
C VAL A 142 -5.77 -11.56 -2.13
N LEU A 143 -5.94 -11.79 -3.42
CA LEU A 143 -6.57 -10.82 -4.33
C LEU A 143 -8.03 -10.58 -3.97
N PHE A 144 -8.78 -11.64 -3.65
CA PHE A 144 -10.18 -11.54 -3.27
C PHE A 144 -10.37 -10.78 -1.95
N SER A 145 -9.56 -11.06 -0.93
CA SER A 145 -9.61 -10.33 0.34
C SER A 145 -9.27 -8.85 0.18
N THR A 146 -8.28 -8.55 -0.67
CA THR A 146 -7.92 -7.16 -1.00
C THR A 146 -9.05 -6.42 -1.71
N LEU A 147 -9.71 -7.08 -2.67
CA LEU A 147 -10.88 -6.51 -3.34
C LEU A 147 -12.02 -6.21 -2.36
N LEU A 148 -12.32 -7.15 -1.46
CA LEU A 148 -13.38 -6.97 -0.45
C LEU A 148 -13.06 -5.86 0.53
N SER A 149 -11.88 -5.89 1.13
CA SER A 149 -11.47 -4.89 2.14
C SER A 149 -11.32 -3.50 1.51
N GLY A 150 -10.74 -3.42 0.32
CA GLY A 150 -10.60 -2.18 -0.43
C GLY A 150 -11.96 -1.59 -0.81
N THR A 151 -12.87 -2.39 -1.36
CA THR A 151 -14.24 -1.94 -1.67
C THR A 151 -14.95 -1.44 -0.41
N ALA A 152 -14.86 -2.19 0.69
CA ALA A 152 -15.47 -1.79 1.95
C ALA A 152 -14.92 -0.46 2.49
N ALA A 153 -13.62 -0.21 2.36
CA ALA A 153 -12.98 1.03 2.78
C ALA A 153 -13.32 2.21 1.87
N PHE A 154 -13.14 2.03 0.56
CA PHE A 154 -13.34 3.11 -0.42
C PHE A 154 -14.79 3.56 -0.54
N THR A 155 -15.76 2.67 -0.38
CA THR A 155 -17.19 3.06 -0.37
C THR A 155 -17.50 4.07 0.71
N ARG A 156 -16.92 3.93 1.90
CA ARG A 156 -17.10 4.85 3.02
C ARG A 156 -16.43 6.18 2.75
N THR A 157 -15.17 6.12 2.36
CA THR A 157 -14.35 7.31 2.07
C THR A 157 -14.97 8.15 0.96
N ILE A 158 -15.37 7.54 -0.16
CA ILE A 158 -15.96 8.25 -1.29
C ILE A 158 -17.33 8.80 -0.92
N SER A 159 -18.17 8.05 -0.17
CA SER A 159 -19.48 8.54 0.27
C SER A 159 -19.36 9.81 1.12
N ASP A 160 -18.47 9.81 2.09
CA ASP A 160 -18.26 10.95 2.97
C ASP A 160 -17.61 12.12 2.22
N TYR A 161 -16.72 11.84 1.27
CA TYR A 161 -16.13 12.85 0.41
C TYR A 161 -17.19 13.56 -0.46
N LEU A 162 -18.07 12.80 -1.12
CA LEU A 162 -19.14 13.35 -1.96
C LEU A 162 -20.11 14.25 -1.17
N ILE A 163 -20.40 13.87 0.07
CA ILE A 163 -21.22 14.68 0.98
C ILE A 163 -20.45 15.94 1.41
N SER A 164 -19.19 15.79 1.79
CA SER A 164 -18.36 16.90 2.32
C SER A 164 -18.11 18.00 1.30
N ILE A 165 -17.96 17.66 0.00
CA ILE A 165 -17.80 18.65 -1.07
C ILE A 165 -19.12 19.21 -1.60
N GLY A 166 -20.26 18.77 -1.02
CA GLY A 166 -21.59 19.27 -1.38
C GLY A 166 -22.16 18.75 -2.69
N LEU A 167 -21.57 17.73 -3.32
CA LEU A 167 -22.12 17.10 -4.52
C LEU A 167 -23.39 16.30 -4.25
N VAL A 168 -23.54 15.82 -3.03
CA VAL A 168 -24.73 15.09 -2.59
C VAL A 168 -25.24 15.71 -1.29
N ALA A 169 -26.53 16.07 -1.25
CA ALA A 169 -27.13 16.64 -0.05
C ALA A 169 -27.21 15.61 1.08
N GLU A 170 -26.80 16.00 2.28
CA GLU A 170 -26.87 15.15 3.46
C GLU A 170 -28.32 14.99 3.93
N LYS A 171 -28.85 13.77 3.88
CA LYS A 171 -30.16 13.37 4.42
C LYS A 171 -29.97 12.11 5.26
N ALA A 172 -30.93 11.76 6.08
CA ALA A 172 -30.84 10.70 7.10
C ALA A 172 -30.25 9.35 6.62
N ASN A 173 -30.45 8.97 5.36
CA ASN A 173 -29.97 7.70 4.81
C ASN A 173 -28.96 7.86 3.67
N THR A 174 -28.64 9.07 3.26
CA THR A 174 -27.80 9.36 2.08
C THR A 174 -26.46 8.60 2.12
N ARG A 175 -25.77 8.67 3.24
CA ARG A 175 -24.46 7.97 3.41
C ARG A 175 -24.60 6.47 3.21
N ARG A 176 -25.62 5.85 3.81
CA ARG A 176 -25.84 4.39 3.70
C ARG A 176 -26.18 3.96 2.27
N ASP A 177 -26.96 4.75 1.59
CA ASP A 177 -27.38 4.43 0.23
C ASP A 177 -26.26 4.66 -0.78
N LEU A 178 -25.43 5.71 -0.58
CA LEU A 178 -24.18 5.91 -1.33
C LEU A 178 -23.22 4.74 -1.15
N ILE A 179 -23.01 4.26 0.07
CA ILE A 179 -22.14 3.10 0.35
C ILE A 179 -22.61 1.89 -0.47
N LYS A 180 -23.93 1.60 -0.53
CA LYS A 180 -24.47 0.49 -1.32
C LYS A 180 -24.23 0.67 -2.81
N ILE A 181 -24.51 1.86 -3.34
CA ILE A 181 -24.33 2.16 -4.77
C ILE A 181 -22.86 2.03 -5.15
N ILE A 182 -21.96 2.65 -4.38
CA ILE A 182 -20.53 2.67 -4.66
C ILE A 182 -19.93 1.26 -4.49
N ALA A 183 -20.46 0.43 -3.58
CA ALA A 183 -20.04 -0.97 -3.43
C ALA A 183 -20.31 -1.82 -4.70
N PHE A 184 -21.27 -1.43 -5.50
CA PHE A 184 -21.52 -2.02 -6.82
C PHE A 184 -20.68 -1.38 -7.93
N VAL A 185 -20.54 -0.05 -7.86
CA VAL A 185 -19.85 0.72 -8.92
C VAL A 185 -18.35 0.41 -8.94
N ILE A 186 -17.70 0.28 -7.78
CA ILE A 186 -16.24 0.03 -7.73
C ILE A 186 -15.85 -1.29 -8.42
N PRO A 187 -16.42 -2.46 -8.08
CA PRO A 187 -16.06 -3.72 -8.75
C PRO A 187 -16.43 -3.70 -10.25
N LEU A 188 -17.58 -3.11 -10.59
CA LEU A 188 -18.00 -2.99 -11.99
C LEU A 188 -17.02 -2.12 -12.79
N PHE A 189 -16.66 -0.96 -12.27
CA PHE A 189 -15.67 -0.07 -12.88
C PHE A 189 -14.31 -0.75 -13.02
N SER A 190 -13.84 -1.46 -11.98
CA SER A 190 -12.59 -2.20 -12.02
C SER A 190 -12.61 -3.30 -13.08
N SER A 191 -13.73 -4.01 -13.22
CA SER A 191 -13.90 -5.02 -14.26
C SER A 191 -13.85 -4.41 -15.66
N VAL A 192 -14.60 -3.31 -15.89
CA VAL A 192 -14.58 -2.59 -17.16
C VAL A 192 -13.17 -2.06 -17.48
N ALA A 193 -12.48 -1.47 -16.49
CA ALA A 193 -11.13 -0.99 -16.68
C ALA A 193 -10.16 -2.11 -17.07
N TYR A 194 -10.30 -3.30 -16.49
CA TYR A 194 -9.50 -4.47 -16.84
C TYR A 194 -9.77 -4.95 -18.27
N PHE A 195 -11.02 -4.92 -18.73
CA PHE A 195 -11.34 -5.28 -20.12
C PHE A 195 -10.85 -4.27 -21.14
N LEU A 196 -10.83 -2.99 -20.79
CA LEU A 196 -10.33 -1.92 -21.66
C LEU A 196 -8.81 -1.81 -21.68
N LEU A 197 -8.18 -2.11 -20.56
CA LEU A 197 -6.74 -2.07 -20.36
C LEU A 197 -6.27 -3.44 -19.85
N PRO A 198 -6.15 -4.43 -20.72
CA PRO A 198 -5.90 -5.83 -20.30
C PRO A 198 -4.50 -6.07 -19.74
N ASN A 199 -3.66 -5.03 -19.68
CA ASN A 199 -2.34 -5.12 -19.09
C ASN A 199 -2.38 -4.80 -17.59
N PRO A 200 -2.37 -5.80 -16.70
CA PRO A 200 -2.45 -5.59 -15.26
C PRO A 200 -1.21 -4.89 -14.70
N ILE A 201 -0.04 -5.01 -15.34
CA ILE A 201 1.20 -4.32 -14.93
C ILE A 201 1.05 -2.81 -15.08
N THR A 202 0.52 -2.36 -16.22
CA THR A 202 0.28 -0.93 -16.46
C THR A 202 -0.69 -0.35 -15.45
N LEU A 203 -1.80 -1.05 -15.17
CA LEU A 203 -2.76 -0.63 -14.14
C LEU A 203 -2.12 -0.55 -12.76
N LEU A 204 -1.27 -1.53 -12.42
CA LEU A 204 -0.55 -1.56 -11.16
C LEU A 204 0.45 -0.38 -11.05
N LEU A 205 1.21 -0.10 -12.11
CA LEU A 205 2.15 1.02 -12.15
C LEU A 205 1.43 2.37 -11.97
N ILE A 206 0.35 2.59 -12.72
CA ILE A 206 -0.46 3.80 -12.59
C ILE A 206 -0.98 3.97 -11.16
N ALA A 207 -1.57 2.91 -10.60
CA ALA A 207 -2.10 2.94 -9.24
C ALA A 207 -1.00 3.18 -8.19
N GLY A 208 0.20 2.58 -8.37
CA GLY A 208 1.35 2.78 -7.49
C GLY A 208 1.89 4.20 -7.53
N ILE A 209 1.97 4.82 -8.71
CA ILE A 209 2.37 6.22 -8.86
C ILE A 209 1.37 7.14 -8.15
N TRP A 210 0.06 6.94 -8.36
CA TRP A 210 -0.98 7.68 -7.65
C TRP A 210 -0.91 7.48 -6.13
N ALA A 211 -0.64 6.26 -5.68
CA ALA A 211 -0.43 5.97 -4.26
C ALA A 211 0.75 6.76 -3.69
N ALA A 212 1.87 6.79 -4.38
CA ALA A 212 3.06 7.54 -3.96
C ALA A 212 2.82 9.06 -3.91
N LEU A 213 2.11 9.62 -4.89
CA LEU A 213 1.76 11.05 -4.91
C LEU A 213 0.76 11.44 -3.81
N GLY A 214 -0.08 10.51 -3.38
CA GLY A 214 -1.04 10.73 -2.29
C GLY A 214 -0.41 10.77 -0.90
N LEU A 215 0.71 10.08 -0.68
CA LEU A 215 1.37 9.99 0.62
C LEU A 215 1.80 11.34 1.23
N PRO A 216 2.45 12.27 0.49
CA PRO A 216 2.80 13.59 1.02
C PRO A 216 1.57 14.37 1.47
N ILE A 217 0.46 14.28 0.73
CA ILE A 217 -0.78 15.00 1.04
C ILE A 217 -1.34 14.54 2.39
N ILE A 218 -1.41 13.23 2.60
CA ILE A 218 -1.87 12.65 3.87
C ILE A 218 -0.93 13.02 5.02
N ASN A 219 0.38 13.00 4.77
CA ASN A 219 1.36 13.35 5.80
C ASN A 219 1.29 14.84 6.20
N ILE A 220 1.10 15.75 5.23
CA ILE A 220 0.83 17.16 5.51
C ILE A 220 -0.46 17.32 6.33
N GLY A 221 -1.52 16.60 5.95
CA GLY A 221 -2.77 16.55 6.72
C GLY A 221 -2.56 16.08 8.16
N ALA A 222 -1.78 15.02 8.35
CA ALA A 222 -1.45 14.51 9.68
C ALA A 222 -0.66 15.54 10.51
N LEU A 223 0.34 16.21 9.94
CA LEU A 223 1.10 17.27 10.61
C LEU A 223 0.18 18.46 10.99
N TYR A 224 -0.70 18.86 10.08
CA TYR A 224 -1.68 19.91 10.37
C TYR A 224 -2.62 19.52 11.52
N LEU A 225 -3.19 18.32 11.47
CA LEU A 225 -4.10 17.84 12.52
C LEU A 225 -3.40 17.71 13.87
N THR A 226 -2.15 17.20 13.88
CA THR A 226 -1.39 17.12 15.15
C THR A 226 -1.15 18.48 15.79
N SER A 227 -1.04 19.55 14.98
CA SER A 227 -0.91 20.92 15.50
C SER A 227 -2.17 21.45 16.20
N LYS A 228 -3.34 20.89 15.87
CA LYS A 228 -4.65 21.25 16.45
C LYS A 228 -5.01 20.46 17.71
N LEU A 229 -4.29 19.39 18.00
CA LEU A 229 -4.53 18.59 19.20
C LEU A 229 -4.17 19.34 20.48
N SER A 230 -4.93 19.08 21.56
CA SER A 230 -4.58 19.56 22.89
C SER A 230 -3.19 19.08 23.30
N ARG A 231 -2.49 19.85 24.15
CA ARG A 231 -1.11 19.54 24.59
C ARG A 231 -0.95 18.11 25.11
N GLU A 232 -1.98 17.59 25.77
CA GLU A 232 -1.97 16.25 26.37
C GLU A 232 -2.06 15.11 25.36
N LEU A 233 -2.64 15.36 24.19
CA LEU A 233 -2.82 14.39 23.12
C LEU A 233 -1.76 14.57 22.01
N GLN A 234 -0.91 15.56 22.11
CA GLN A 234 0.13 15.77 21.12
C GLN A 234 1.13 14.61 21.09
N PRO A 235 1.55 14.15 19.91
CA PRO A 235 2.56 13.12 19.78
C PRO A 235 3.90 13.59 20.36
N LYS A 236 4.69 12.64 20.80
CA LYS A 236 6.05 12.90 21.31
C LYS A 236 6.89 13.66 20.25
N PRO A 237 7.87 14.49 20.67
CA PRO A 237 8.72 15.22 19.73
C PRO A 237 9.38 14.33 18.67
N ILE A 238 9.84 13.15 19.07
CA ILE A 238 10.43 12.17 18.16
C ILE A 238 9.46 11.76 17.03
N THR A 239 8.18 11.57 17.32
CA THR A 239 7.16 11.25 16.31
C THR A 239 6.99 12.39 15.31
N LYS A 240 7.02 13.65 15.78
CA LYS A 240 6.96 14.81 14.89
C LYS A 240 8.19 14.90 13.98
N ILE A 241 9.38 14.63 14.52
CA ILE A 241 10.61 14.58 13.71
C ILE A 241 10.52 13.49 12.66
N ILE A 242 10.05 12.30 13.00
CA ILE A 242 9.85 11.20 12.05
C ILE A 242 8.85 11.62 10.96
N LEU A 243 7.72 12.26 11.31
CA LEU A 243 6.75 12.76 10.33
C LEU A 243 7.38 13.78 9.35
N TRP A 244 8.24 14.67 9.82
CA TRP A 244 8.95 15.60 8.95
C TRP A 244 9.96 14.91 8.05
N ILE A 245 10.74 13.96 8.57
CA ILE A 245 11.68 13.17 7.77
C ILE A 245 10.93 12.38 6.69
N THR A 246 9.85 11.71 7.05
CA THR A 246 9.04 10.96 6.07
C THR A 246 8.42 11.88 5.03
N LEU A 247 7.96 13.07 5.41
CA LEU A 247 7.43 14.04 4.44
C LEU A 247 8.51 14.48 3.44
N ILE A 248 9.72 14.78 3.91
CA ILE A 248 10.85 15.16 3.05
C ILE A 248 11.17 14.03 2.06
N LEU A 249 11.24 12.78 2.54
CA LEU A 249 11.47 11.61 1.69
C LEU A 249 10.35 11.42 0.66
N GLN A 250 9.10 11.53 1.06
CA GLN A 250 7.94 11.40 0.16
C GLN A 250 7.91 12.50 -0.91
N VAL A 251 8.17 13.75 -0.53
CA VAL A 251 8.24 14.87 -1.47
C VAL A 251 9.41 14.73 -2.43
N SER A 252 10.59 14.30 -1.95
CA SER A 252 11.75 14.08 -2.81
C SER A 252 11.49 12.97 -3.84
N MET A 253 10.88 11.87 -3.43
CA MET A 253 10.48 10.79 -4.34
C MET A 253 9.43 11.26 -5.35
N ALA A 254 8.40 11.99 -4.93
CA ALA A 254 7.40 12.57 -5.83
C ALA A 254 8.04 13.55 -6.84
N SER A 255 9.02 14.35 -6.41
CA SER A 255 9.73 15.28 -7.27
C SER A 255 10.57 14.61 -8.35
N VAL A 256 11.20 13.49 -8.02
CA VAL A 256 11.98 12.67 -8.99
C VAL A 256 11.10 12.21 -10.14
N ILE A 257 9.84 11.85 -9.89
CA ILE A 257 8.92 11.44 -10.95
C ILE A 257 8.50 12.60 -11.82
N LEU A 258 8.06 13.69 -11.17
CA LEU A 258 7.65 14.87 -11.94
C LEU A 258 8.79 15.32 -12.84
N TYR A 259 10.03 15.25 -12.34
CA TYR A 259 11.20 15.54 -13.12
C TYR A 259 11.40 14.56 -14.27
N SER A 260 11.32 13.23 -14.04
CA SER A 260 11.47 12.20 -15.07
C SER A 260 10.43 12.32 -16.17
N GLN A 261 9.17 12.63 -15.80
CA GLN A 261 8.08 12.83 -16.77
C GLN A 261 8.27 14.09 -17.62
N ILE A 262 8.82 15.17 -17.05
CA ILE A 262 9.06 16.43 -17.78
C ILE A 262 10.27 16.31 -18.72
N THR A 263 11.31 15.59 -18.30
CA THR A 263 12.56 15.46 -19.08
C THR A 263 12.56 14.32 -20.09
N GLY A 264 11.49 13.49 -20.11
CA GLY A 264 11.38 12.37 -21.04
C GLY A 264 12.36 11.22 -20.76
N PHE A 265 13.00 11.20 -19.59
CA PHE A 265 13.73 10.02 -19.08
C PHE A 265 12.71 8.98 -18.59
N SER A 266 12.13 8.23 -19.51
CA SER A 266 11.24 7.10 -19.25
C SER A 266 11.87 5.80 -19.72
#